data_87b2d0411036aaadf816e21b21e9fbc1
#
_entry.id   87b2d0411036aaadf816e21b21e9fbc1
#
_cell.length_a   1.000
_cell.length_b   1.000
_cell.length_c   1.000
_cell.angle_alpha   90.00
_cell.angle_beta   90.00
_cell.angle_gamma   90.00
#
_symmetry.space_group_name_H-M   'P 1'
#
loop_
_entity.id
_entity.type
_entity.pdbx_description
1 polymer ?
#
loop_
_entity_poly.entity_id
_entity_poly.type
_entity_poly.pdbx_seq_one_letter_code
_entity_poly.pdbx_strand_id
1 'polypeptide(L)'
;MDVKHAAARKSFELAFSGVYKYINKNKEENLVKLMNLAHKIAGKNFPQYFWDNANEVLGDPEQKWTQMIYNAMDRLHPNIVKQHVLNMGFEAGLTGFKKVKENREKYGCNVPWVILMDPTSACTVSYTHLT
;
A
#
# COMPACT_ATOMS: atom_id res chain seq x y z
N MET A 1 21.60 1.78 4.96
CA MET A 1 20.23 1.33 5.36
C MET A 1 20.31 0.96 6.84
N ASP A 2 19.44 1.51 7.67
CA ASP A 2 19.43 1.24 9.11
C ASP A 2 19.12 -0.26 9.35
N VAL A 3 19.88 -0.91 10.22
CA VAL A 3 19.72 -2.35 10.55
C VAL A 3 18.31 -2.62 11.11
N LYS A 4 17.76 -1.70 11.89
CA LYS A 4 16.38 -1.81 12.40
C LYS A 4 15.36 -1.79 11.29
N HIS A 5 15.54 -0.94 10.29
CA HIS A 5 14.65 -0.88 9.13
C HIS A 5 14.73 -2.17 8.29
N ALA A 6 15.93 -2.70 8.06
CA ALA A 6 16.10 -3.95 7.34
C ALA A 6 15.44 -5.14 8.06
N ALA A 7 15.59 -5.21 9.39
CA ALA A 7 14.94 -6.24 10.21
C ALA A 7 13.41 -6.13 10.18
N ALA A 8 12.87 -4.91 10.32
CA ALA A 8 11.42 -4.67 10.24
C ALA A 8 10.85 -5.04 8.87
N ARG A 9 11.56 -4.68 7.78
CA ARG A 9 11.18 -5.05 6.41
C ARG A 9 11.15 -6.58 6.23
N LYS A 10 12.16 -7.27 6.77
CA LYS A 10 12.22 -8.75 6.69
C LYS A 10 11.11 -9.41 7.49
N SER A 11 10.80 -8.90 8.67
CA SER A 11 9.67 -9.38 9.48
C SER A 11 8.34 -9.19 8.76
N PHE A 12 8.14 -8.04 8.12
CA PHE A 12 6.95 -7.76 7.33
C PHE A 12 6.85 -8.71 6.11
N GLU A 13 7.96 -8.98 5.43
CA GLU A 13 8.01 -9.94 4.31
C GLU A 13 7.58 -11.35 4.73
N LEU A 14 8.07 -11.81 5.89
CA LEU A 14 7.70 -13.12 6.43
C LEU A 14 6.21 -13.18 6.82
N ALA A 15 5.72 -12.16 7.50
CA ALA A 15 4.30 -12.04 7.85
C ALA A 15 3.42 -12.02 6.60
N PHE A 16 3.81 -11.27 5.56
CA PHE A 16 3.07 -11.21 4.31
C PHE A 16 2.89 -12.57 3.67
N SER A 17 3.91 -13.41 3.68
CA SER A 17 3.84 -14.75 3.08
C SER A 17 2.76 -15.63 3.75
N GLY A 18 2.60 -15.51 5.06
CA GLY A 18 1.53 -16.19 5.81
C GLY A 18 0.15 -15.61 5.49
N VAL A 19 0.04 -14.28 5.50
CA VAL A 19 -1.19 -13.56 5.18
C VAL A 19 -1.65 -13.85 3.75
N TYR A 20 -0.74 -13.84 2.78
CA TYR A 20 -1.06 -14.14 1.39
C TYR A 20 -1.64 -15.56 1.21
N LYS A 21 -1.04 -16.55 1.85
CA LYS A 21 -1.55 -17.92 1.85
C LYS A 21 -2.92 -18.02 2.51
N TYR A 22 -3.14 -17.29 3.59
CA TYR A 22 -4.42 -17.24 4.30
C TYR A 22 -5.52 -16.62 3.43
N ILE A 23 -5.23 -15.48 2.77
CA ILE A 23 -6.19 -14.83 1.86
C ILE A 23 -6.58 -15.79 0.73
N ASN A 24 -5.61 -16.47 0.10
CA ASN A 24 -5.88 -17.35 -1.04
C ASN A 24 -6.73 -18.58 -0.73
N LYS A 25 -6.95 -18.92 0.53
CA LYS A 25 -7.89 -20.01 0.92
C LYS A 25 -9.36 -19.63 0.71
N ASN A 26 -9.70 -18.40 1.00
CA ASN A 26 -11.03 -17.80 0.77
C ASN A 26 -10.86 -16.28 0.72
N LYS A 27 -10.73 -15.73 -0.50
CA LYS A 27 -10.39 -14.32 -0.69
C LYS A 27 -11.45 -13.38 -0.14
N GLU A 28 -12.72 -13.66 -0.42
CA GLU A 28 -13.86 -12.83 -0.03
C GLU A 28 -13.92 -12.66 1.49
N GLU A 29 -13.93 -13.75 2.20
CA GLU A 29 -14.06 -13.73 3.65
C GLU A 29 -12.78 -13.27 4.36
N ASN A 30 -11.61 -13.75 3.90
CA ASN A 30 -10.36 -13.54 4.60
C ASN A 30 -9.80 -12.13 4.42
N LEU A 31 -10.09 -11.45 3.28
CA LEU A 31 -9.75 -10.03 3.10
C LEU A 31 -10.52 -9.14 4.08
N VAL A 32 -11.82 -9.37 4.23
CA VAL A 32 -12.65 -8.64 5.19
C VAL A 32 -12.19 -8.87 6.63
N LYS A 33 -11.89 -10.14 6.98
CA LYS A 33 -11.35 -10.47 8.32
C LYS A 33 -10.03 -9.76 8.61
N LEU A 34 -9.14 -9.72 7.63
CA LEU A 34 -7.85 -9.03 7.78
C LEU A 34 -8.02 -7.51 7.87
N MET A 35 -8.94 -6.93 7.10
CA MET A 35 -9.27 -5.50 7.22
C MET A 35 -9.79 -5.16 8.62
N ASN A 36 -10.70 -5.97 9.14
CA ASN A 36 -11.23 -5.78 10.49
C ASN A 36 -10.15 -5.96 11.57
N LEU A 37 -9.20 -6.87 11.39
CA LEU A 37 -8.06 -7.04 12.27
C LEU A 37 -7.12 -5.82 12.20
N ALA A 38 -6.83 -5.34 10.99
CA ALA A 38 -6.02 -4.13 10.78
C ALA A 38 -6.67 -2.90 11.43
N HIS A 39 -7.99 -2.75 11.32
CA HIS A 39 -8.74 -1.69 11.99
C HIS A 39 -8.59 -1.75 13.51
N LYS A 40 -8.68 -2.95 14.11
CA LYS A 40 -8.50 -3.12 15.56
C LYS A 40 -7.09 -2.73 16.03
N ILE A 41 -6.07 -3.04 15.24
CA ILE A 41 -4.65 -2.78 15.60
C ILE A 41 -4.26 -1.33 15.30
N ALA A 42 -4.62 -0.81 14.14
CA ALA A 42 -4.12 0.46 13.60
C ALA A 42 -5.23 1.53 13.47
N GLY A 43 -6.43 1.30 13.98
CA GLY A 43 -7.57 2.19 13.81
C GLY A 43 -7.32 3.64 14.23
N LYS A 44 -6.50 3.86 15.26
CA LYS A 44 -6.14 5.20 15.74
C LYS A 44 -5.18 5.96 14.81
N ASN A 45 -4.52 5.27 13.87
CA ASN A 45 -3.53 5.87 12.96
C ASN A 45 -4.16 6.47 11.69
N PHE A 46 -5.39 6.09 11.40
CA PHE A 46 -6.11 6.53 10.21
C PHE A 46 -7.50 7.06 10.59
N PRO A 47 -8.02 8.06 9.89
CA PRO A 47 -9.35 8.60 10.14
C PRO A 47 -10.44 7.55 9.85
N GLN A 48 -11.58 7.66 10.53
CA GLN A 48 -12.67 6.67 10.46
C GLN A 48 -13.15 6.44 9.02
N TYR A 49 -13.28 7.50 8.22
CA TYR A 49 -13.74 7.38 6.82
C TYR A 49 -12.87 6.44 5.97
N PHE A 50 -11.57 6.31 6.31
CA PHE A 50 -10.68 5.36 5.62
C PHE A 50 -11.13 3.91 5.84
N TRP A 51 -11.49 3.57 7.06
CA TRP A 51 -11.95 2.23 7.41
C TRP A 51 -13.34 1.94 6.87
N ASP A 52 -14.23 2.94 6.87
CA ASP A 52 -15.57 2.83 6.31
C ASP A 52 -15.52 2.56 4.81
N ASN A 53 -14.75 3.34 4.06
CA ASN A 53 -14.54 3.13 2.62
C ASN A 53 -13.87 1.78 2.32
N ALA A 54 -12.89 1.37 3.13
CA ALA A 54 -12.22 0.09 2.94
C ALA A 54 -13.17 -1.09 3.19
N ASN A 55 -14.05 -1.00 4.19
CA ASN A 55 -15.07 -2.00 4.46
C ASN A 55 -16.15 -2.04 3.38
N GLU A 56 -16.58 -0.89 2.87
CA GLU A 56 -17.53 -0.81 1.75
C GLU A 56 -16.96 -1.49 0.50
N VAL A 57 -15.72 -1.15 0.14
CA VAL A 57 -15.06 -1.74 -1.03
C VAL A 57 -14.86 -3.24 -0.86
N LEU A 58 -14.24 -3.68 0.22
CA LEU A 58 -13.89 -5.10 0.41
C LEU A 58 -15.09 -5.98 0.83
N GLY A 59 -16.16 -5.37 1.32
CA GLY A 59 -17.41 -6.07 1.69
C GLY A 59 -18.27 -6.44 0.49
N ASP A 60 -18.03 -5.85 -0.67
CA ASP A 60 -18.74 -6.16 -1.92
C ASP A 60 -17.80 -6.86 -2.90
N PRO A 61 -17.97 -8.18 -3.13
CA PRO A 61 -17.15 -8.94 -4.08
C PRO A 61 -17.27 -8.46 -5.53
N GLU A 62 -18.38 -7.85 -5.92
CA GLU A 62 -18.62 -7.34 -7.28
C GLU A 62 -18.01 -5.93 -7.52
N GLN A 63 -17.57 -5.29 -6.46
CA GLN A 63 -16.96 -3.97 -6.54
C GLN A 63 -15.66 -4.00 -7.37
N LYS A 64 -15.51 -3.05 -8.29
CA LYS A 64 -14.39 -3.02 -9.27
C LYS A 64 -13.01 -3.09 -8.62
N TRP A 65 -12.82 -2.42 -7.49
CA TRP A 65 -11.53 -2.44 -6.77
C TRP A 65 -11.27 -3.79 -6.11
N THR A 66 -12.31 -4.44 -5.56
CA THR A 66 -12.23 -5.78 -5.00
C THR A 66 -11.91 -6.80 -6.07
N GLN A 67 -12.57 -6.72 -7.22
CA GLN A 67 -12.28 -7.54 -8.40
C GLN A 67 -10.85 -7.33 -8.93
N MET A 68 -10.36 -6.08 -8.89
CA MET A 68 -8.96 -5.78 -9.26
C MET A 68 -7.96 -6.49 -8.33
N ILE A 69 -8.23 -6.48 -7.01
CA ILE A 69 -7.39 -7.17 -6.02
C ILE A 69 -7.42 -8.68 -6.27
N TYR A 70 -8.58 -9.28 -6.49
CA TYR A 70 -8.71 -10.71 -6.78
C TYR A 70 -7.97 -11.08 -8.06
N ASN A 71 -8.18 -10.32 -9.13
CA ASN A 71 -7.49 -10.53 -10.40
C ASN A 71 -5.96 -10.41 -10.27
N ALA A 72 -5.48 -9.43 -9.51
CA ALA A 72 -4.05 -9.29 -9.25
C ALA A 72 -3.48 -10.51 -8.50
N MET A 73 -4.21 -11.01 -7.51
CA MET A 73 -3.79 -12.20 -6.75
C MET A 73 -3.82 -13.48 -7.59
N ASP A 74 -4.74 -13.59 -8.56
CA ASP A 74 -4.89 -14.79 -9.41
C ASP A 74 -3.92 -14.81 -10.58
N ARG A 75 -3.66 -13.65 -11.19
CA ARG A 75 -2.91 -13.55 -12.45
C ARG A 75 -1.44 -13.21 -12.26
N LEU A 76 -1.09 -12.53 -11.17
CA LEU A 76 0.30 -12.13 -10.96
C LEU A 76 1.05 -13.20 -10.18
N HIS A 77 2.32 -13.37 -10.53
CA HIS A 77 3.20 -14.24 -9.74
C HIS A 77 3.29 -13.73 -8.29
N PRO A 78 3.21 -14.60 -7.26
CA PRO A 78 3.21 -14.20 -5.86
C PRO A 78 4.35 -13.25 -5.45
N ASN A 79 5.51 -13.39 -6.08
CA ASN A 79 6.64 -12.48 -5.81
C ASN A 79 6.39 -11.05 -6.30
N ILE A 80 5.63 -10.85 -7.38
CA ILE A 80 5.26 -9.51 -7.88
C ILE A 80 4.33 -8.85 -6.88
N VAL A 81 3.30 -9.57 -6.44
CA VAL A 81 2.36 -9.08 -5.41
C VAL A 81 3.11 -8.73 -4.13
N LYS A 82 3.99 -9.63 -3.69
CA LYS A 82 4.84 -9.40 -2.51
C LYS A 82 5.70 -8.14 -2.64
N GLN A 83 6.41 -7.96 -3.75
CA GLN A 83 7.24 -6.78 -3.97
C GLN A 83 6.41 -5.48 -4.00
N HIS A 84 5.24 -5.54 -4.62
CA HIS A 84 4.34 -4.39 -4.64
C HIS A 84 3.89 -4.01 -3.21
N VAL A 85 3.44 -4.97 -2.43
CA VAL A 85 3.02 -4.73 -1.04
C VAL A 85 4.18 -4.27 -0.15
N LEU A 86 5.39 -4.81 -0.33
CA LEU A 86 6.58 -4.33 0.38
C LEU A 86 6.92 -2.88 0.01
N ASN A 87 6.91 -2.53 -1.27
CA ASN A 87 7.32 -1.21 -1.71
C ASN A 87 6.23 -0.15 -1.43
N MET A 88 4.97 -0.44 -1.76
CA MET A 88 3.87 0.51 -1.56
C MET A 88 3.33 0.50 -0.13
N GLY A 89 3.15 -0.67 0.46
CA GLY A 89 2.60 -0.80 1.81
C GLY A 89 3.63 -0.47 2.90
N PHE A 90 4.76 -1.17 2.90
CA PHE A 90 5.75 -1.01 3.96
C PHE A 90 6.64 0.23 3.74
N GLU A 91 7.30 0.35 2.57
CA GLU A 91 8.26 1.44 2.35
C GLU A 91 7.58 2.79 2.18
N ALA A 92 6.62 2.90 1.26
CA ALA A 92 5.95 4.18 1.02
C ALA A 92 4.88 4.49 2.09
N GLY A 93 4.01 3.53 2.40
CA GLY A 93 2.89 3.74 3.30
C GLY A 93 3.31 3.87 4.77
N LEU A 94 4.03 2.89 5.32
CA LEU A 94 4.38 2.92 6.74
C LEU A 94 5.62 3.78 7.02
N THR A 95 6.73 3.49 6.34
CA THR A 95 8.01 4.15 6.63
C THR A 95 8.11 5.54 5.99
N GLY A 96 7.72 5.63 4.72
CA GLY A 96 7.82 6.87 3.93
C GLY A 96 6.88 7.96 4.46
N PHE A 97 5.64 7.60 4.75
CA PHE A 97 4.65 8.56 5.27
C PHE A 97 5.07 9.18 6.61
N LYS A 98 5.66 8.38 7.49
CA LYS A 98 6.23 8.87 8.76
C LYS A 98 7.35 9.88 8.50
N LYS A 99 8.29 9.57 7.61
CA LYS A 99 9.40 10.46 7.24
C LYS A 99 8.90 11.77 6.60
N VAL A 100 7.88 11.70 5.75
CA VAL A 100 7.26 12.89 5.14
C VAL A 100 6.70 13.80 6.22
N LYS A 101 6.00 13.24 7.22
CA LYS A 101 5.45 14.01 8.34
C LYS A 101 6.56 14.67 9.16
N GLU A 102 7.59 13.93 9.55
CA GLU A 102 8.75 14.44 10.27
C GLU A 102 9.47 15.55 9.50
N ASN A 103 9.64 15.39 8.18
CA ASN A 103 10.28 16.39 7.35
C ASN A 103 9.43 17.66 7.16
N ARG A 104 8.10 17.54 7.08
CA ARG A 104 7.19 18.70 7.05
C ARG A 104 7.36 19.56 8.32
N GLU A 105 7.40 18.91 9.46
CA GLU A 105 7.59 19.58 10.75
C GLU A 105 8.99 20.24 10.82
N LYS A 106 10.03 19.52 10.39
CA LYS A 106 11.42 19.98 10.44
C LYS A 106 11.72 21.16 9.52
N TYR A 107 11.19 21.13 8.30
CA TYR A 107 11.52 22.12 7.27
C TYR A 107 10.45 23.19 7.08
N GLY A 108 9.31 23.09 7.73
CA GLY A 108 8.20 24.04 7.63
C GLY A 108 7.61 24.16 6.22
N CYS A 109 7.78 23.14 5.37
CA CYS A 109 7.32 23.15 4.00
C CYS A 109 6.57 21.86 3.64
N ASN A 110 5.81 21.91 2.55
CA ASN A 110 5.13 20.72 2.06
C ASN A 110 6.11 19.82 1.31
N VAL A 111 6.33 18.62 1.86
CA VAL A 111 7.20 17.59 1.24
C VAL A 111 6.33 16.67 0.38
N PRO A 112 6.64 16.50 -0.91
CA PRO A 112 5.86 15.62 -1.79
C PRO A 112 6.00 14.17 -1.34
N TRP A 113 4.88 13.45 -1.34
CA TRP A 113 4.84 12.02 -1.02
C TRP A 113 5.17 11.16 -2.22
N VAL A 114 4.81 11.60 -3.42
CA VAL A 114 5.06 10.93 -4.69
C VAL A 114 5.71 11.92 -5.65
N ILE A 115 6.73 11.46 -6.36
CA ILE A 115 7.36 12.18 -7.47
C ILE A 115 7.22 11.28 -8.71
N LEU A 116 6.55 11.79 -9.73
CA LEU A 116 6.53 11.14 -11.03
C LEU A 116 7.76 11.61 -11.82
N MET A 117 8.60 10.66 -12.19
CA MET A 117 9.76 10.91 -13.06
C MET A 117 9.56 10.19 -14.37
N ASP A 118 9.67 10.92 -15.46
CA ASP A 118 9.68 10.35 -16.80
C ASP A 118 11.14 10.23 -17.27
N PRO A 119 11.70 9.01 -17.30
CA PRO A 119 13.10 8.81 -17.65
C PRO A 119 13.36 8.82 -19.15
N THR A 120 12.32 8.96 -19.99
CA THR A 120 12.47 8.88 -21.46
C THR A 120 12.18 10.21 -22.13
N SER A 121 13.11 10.65 -23.00
CA SER A 121 12.91 11.79 -23.90
C SER A 121 11.85 11.54 -24.98
N ALA A 122 11.33 10.32 -25.08
CA ALA A 122 10.31 9.91 -26.05
C ALA A 122 8.88 10.02 -25.50
N CYS A 123 8.70 10.44 -24.25
CA CYS A 123 7.37 10.70 -23.72
C CYS A 123 6.78 11.96 -24.37
N THR A 124 5.72 11.76 -25.13
CA THR A 124 4.99 12.83 -25.84
C THR A 124 4.05 13.65 -24.95
N VAL A 125 4.06 13.47 -23.63
CA VAL A 125 3.31 14.31 -22.71
C VAL A 125 4.08 15.61 -22.52
N SER A 126 3.88 16.53 -23.43
CA SER A 126 4.45 17.89 -23.42
C SER A 126 3.86 18.73 -22.29
N TYR A 127 4.42 18.65 -21.10
CA TYR A 127 4.22 19.68 -20.08
C TYR A 127 5.02 20.95 -20.35
N THR A 128 5.84 20.98 -21.40
CA THR A 128 6.71 22.10 -21.78
C THR A 128 5.96 23.27 -22.46
N HIS A 129 4.66 23.15 -22.71
CA HIS A 129 3.86 24.21 -23.31
C HIS A 129 3.00 25.02 -22.30
N LEU A 130 3.23 24.87 -21.01
CA LEU A 130 2.53 25.61 -19.95
C LEU A 130 3.40 26.68 -19.27
N THR A 131 4.39 27.22 -20.00
CA THR A 131 5.10 28.45 -19.59
C THR A 131 4.67 29.63 -20.44
#